data_af7091a9bad18be6d5f396f90cf5013f
#
_entry.id   af7091a9bad18be6d5f396f90cf5013f
#
_cell.length_a   1.000
_cell.length_b   1.000
_cell.length_c   1.000
_cell.angle_alpha   90.00
_cell.angle_beta   90.00
_cell.angle_gamma   90.00
#
_symmetry.space_group_name_H-M   'P 1'
#
loop_
_entity.id
_entity.type
_entity.pdbx_description
1 polymer ?
#
loop_
_entity_poly.entity_id
_entity_poly.type
_entity_poly.pdbx_seq_one_letter_code
_entity_poly.pdbx_strand_id
1 'polypeptide(L)'
;MIVEQKLEKLYLESIKELNSIGISFENKEINISLSKRNNKRYGCCKPDVPDENFKVIIRKGQKRIIKYENYKKYDIEISPWVMKLNNEIIKNTIIHELIHCMPYCTNHGKEFKNYAKIINNYLGYNISRVGNKKEDYNKSNIEYNEKEEYKYKIKCKKCGQMYYRKRLNKNFVKKYRCSKCMRKT
;
A
#
# COMPACT_ATOMS: atom_id res chain seq x y z
N MET A 1 4.05 -13.86 21.96
CA MET A 1 4.68 -12.60 21.47
C MET A 1 3.59 -11.68 21.01
N ILE A 2 3.51 -10.46 21.57
CA ILE A 2 2.51 -9.45 21.21
C ILE A 2 2.79 -9.03 19.75
N VAL A 3 1.75 -8.72 18.99
CA VAL A 3 1.87 -8.43 17.53
C VAL A 3 2.81 -7.25 17.26
N GLU A 4 2.78 -6.24 18.13
CA GLU A 4 3.68 -5.08 18.08
C GLU A 4 5.14 -5.48 18.27
N GLN A 5 5.45 -6.38 19.21
CA GLN A 5 6.80 -6.89 19.41
C GLN A 5 7.31 -7.68 18.20
N LYS A 6 6.42 -8.44 17.54
CA LYS A 6 6.75 -9.13 16.29
C LYS A 6 7.06 -8.13 15.18
N LEU A 7 6.27 -7.07 15.05
CA LEU A 7 6.49 -6.02 14.06
C LEU A 7 7.84 -5.34 14.27
N GLU A 8 8.13 -4.91 15.50
CA GLU A 8 9.38 -4.25 15.87
C GLU A 8 10.58 -5.14 15.58
N LYS A 9 10.54 -6.42 15.97
CA LYS A 9 11.61 -7.38 15.69
C LYS A 9 11.88 -7.49 14.19
N LEU A 10 10.83 -7.69 13.37
CA LEU A 10 10.98 -7.86 11.91
C LEU A 10 11.43 -6.55 11.23
N TYR A 11 11.06 -5.40 11.77
CA TYR A 11 11.54 -4.10 11.34
C TYR A 11 13.06 -3.96 11.57
N LEU A 12 13.53 -4.24 12.78
CA LEU A 12 14.97 -4.18 13.12
C LEU A 12 15.79 -5.16 12.28
N GLU A 13 15.29 -6.37 12.07
CA GLU A 13 15.91 -7.33 11.16
C GLU A 13 16.01 -6.79 9.72
N SER A 14 14.93 -6.18 9.21
CA SER A 14 14.89 -5.60 7.87
C SER A 14 15.89 -4.45 7.71
N ILE A 15 16.00 -3.56 8.71
CA ILE A 15 17.02 -2.50 8.73
C ILE A 15 18.43 -3.09 8.69
N LYS A 16 18.71 -4.12 9.52
CA LYS A 16 20.03 -4.77 9.55
C LYS A 16 20.38 -5.38 8.18
N GLU A 17 19.45 -6.06 7.54
CA GLU A 17 19.67 -6.65 6.21
C GLU A 17 19.89 -5.57 5.14
N LEU A 18 19.12 -4.47 5.15
CA LEU A 18 19.33 -3.38 4.21
C LEU A 18 20.69 -2.69 4.43
N ASN A 19 21.10 -2.49 5.66
CA ASN A 19 22.43 -1.95 5.98
C ASN A 19 23.56 -2.85 5.46
N SER A 20 23.40 -4.16 5.48
CA SER A 20 24.43 -5.10 4.98
C SER A 20 24.72 -4.97 3.49
N ILE A 21 23.78 -4.39 2.73
CA ILE A 21 23.94 -4.11 1.28
C ILE A 21 24.13 -2.60 1.00
N GLY A 22 24.47 -1.81 2.02
CA GLY A 22 24.79 -0.39 1.89
C GLY A 22 23.57 0.56 1.82
N ILE A 23 22.35 0.08 2.12
CA ILE A 23 21.16 0.92 2.20
C ILE A 23 20.94 1.33 3.66
N SER A 24 21.34 2.56 4.01
CA SER A 24 21.30 3.09 5.38
C SER A 24 20.19 4.11 5.61
N PHE A 25 19.69 4.17 6.84
CA PHE A 25 18.65 5.09 7.32
C PHE A 25 19.13 5.97 8.48
N GLU A 26 20.44 6.07 8.73
CA GLU A 26 21.04 6.75 9.90
C GLU A 26 20.56 8.21 10.09
N ASN A 27 20.27 8.91 9.01
CA ASN A 27 19.81 10.30 9.05
C ASN A 27 18.27 10.43 8.99
N LYS A 28 17.55 9.37 9.33
CA LYS A 28 16.08 9.32 9.23
C LYS A 28 15.46 8.83 10.53
N GLU A 29 14.48 9.57 10.99
CA GLU A 29 13.60 9.16 12.09
C GLU A 29 12.42 8.40 11.50
N ILE A 30 12.37 7.08 11.70
CA ILE A 30 11.33 6.22 11.16
C ILE A 30 10.56 5.60 12.31
N ASN A 31 9.27 5.91 12.39
CA ASN A 31 8.35 5.29 13.31
C ASN A 31 7.54 4.21 12.58
N ILE A 32 7.46 3.02 13.14
CA ILE A 32 6.66 1.92 12.58
C ILE A 32 5.55 1.51 13.54
N SER A 33 4.35 1.31 13.02
CA SER A 33 3.17 0.96 13.82
C SER A 33 2.15 0.14 13.04
N LEU A 34 1.18 -0.45 13.76
CA LEU A 34 0.04 -1.08 13.14
C LEU A 34 -1.01 -0.05 12.74
N SER A 35 -1.54 -0.17 11.54
CA SER A 35 -2.60 0.73 11.07
C SER A 35 -3.91 0.48 11.80
N LYS A 36 -4.48 1.54 12.39
CA LYS A 36 -5.78 1.50 13.09
C LYS A 36 -6.99 1.46 12.13
N ARG A 37 -6.83 1.93 10.89
CA ARG A 37 -7.97 2.17 9.98
C ARG A 37 -7.88 1.43 8.66
N ASN A 38 -6.68 0.98 8.28
CA ASN A 38 -6.48 0.47 6.94
C ASN A 38 -6.40 -1.06 6.90
N ASN A 39 -7.41 -1.67 6.25
CA ASN A 39 -7.46 -3.12 6.03
C ASN A 39 -7.34 -3.51 4.55
N LYS A 40 -7.10 -2.54 3.64
CA LYS A 40 -7.12 -2.81 2.20
C LYS A 40 -5.74 -2.92 1.58
N ARG A 41 -4.81 -2.07 1.97
CA ARG A 41 -3.41 -2.08 1.50
C ARG A 41 -2.54 -2.83 2.50
N TYR A 42 -1.35 -3.23 2.10
CA TYR A 42 -0.37 -3.92 2.94
C TYR A 42 0.22 -2.98 3.99
N GLY A 43 0.74 -1.86 3.55
CA GLY A 43 1.33 -0.82 4.37
C GLY A 43 1.11 0.58 3.79
N CYS A 44 1.73 1.55 4.42
CA CYS A 44 1.80 2.94 3.98
C CYS A 44 2.94 3.66 4.66
N CYS A 45 3.78 4.30 3.89
CA CYS A 45 4.76 5.25 4.35
C CYS A 45 4.22 6.69 4.20
N LYS A 46 4.28 7.46 5.27
CA LYS A 46 3.87 8.87 5.32
C LYS A 46 5.09 9.70 5.73
N PRO A 47 5.66 10.50 4.81
CA PRO A 47 6.70 11.44 5.19
C PRO A 47 6.06 12.57 6.01
N ASP A 48 6.75 12.98 7.07
CA ASP A 48 6.42 14.19 7.80
C ASP A 48 7.00 15.40 7.04
N VAL A 49 6.16 16.39 6.78
CA VAL A 49 6.52 17.55 6.00
C VAL A 49 7.05 18.62 6.96
N PRO A 50 8.32 19.03 6.87
CA PRO A 50 8.86 20.08 7.72
C PRO A 50 8.16 21.42 7.46
N ASP A 51 7.74 22.12 8.52
CA ASP A 51 7.00 23.38 8.43
C ASP A 51 7.79 24.50 7.74
N GLU A 52 9.11 24.50 7.85
CA GLU A 52 9.97 25.65 7.49
C GLU A 52 10.37 25.75 6.01
N ASN A 53 10.18 24.70 5.20
CA ASN A 53 10.66 24.68 3.81
C ASN A 53 9.58 24.24 2.81
N PHE A 54 8.35 24.52 3.12
CA PHE A 54 7.21 24.08 2.34
C PHE A 54 6.96 25.02 1.15
N LYS A 55 7.32 24.64 -0.07
CA LYS A 55 6.91 25.35 -1.28
C LYS A 55 5.56 24.84 -1.77
N VAL A 56 4.50 25.64 -1.62
CA VAL A 56 3.21 25.40 -2.25
C VAL A 56 3.18 26.12 -3.59
N ILE A 57 3.08 25.39 -4.68
CA ILE A 57 2.78 25.97 -5.99
C ILE A 57 1.27 25.86 -6.22
N ILE A 58 0.63 27.00 -6.44
CA ILE A 58 -0.74 27.07 -6.90
C ILE A 58 -0.73 27.14 -8.42
N ARG A 59 -1.19 26.09 -9.11
CA ARG A 59 -1.43 26.11 -10.55
C ARG A 59 -2.93 25.85 -10.81
N LYS A 60 -3.58 26.75 -11.54
CA LYS A 60 -5.01 26.65 -11.92
C LYS A 60 -5.96 26.41 -10.73
N GLY A 61 -5.73 27.10 -9.61
CA GLY A 61 -6.55 26.98 -8.41
C GLY A 61 -6.32 25.71 -7.58
N GLN A 62 -5.43 24.81 -7.97
CA GLN A 62 -5.07 23.62 -7.20
C GLN A 62 -3.75 23.86 -6.46
N LYS A 63 -3.75 23.60 -5.16
CA LYS A 63 -2.52 23.57 -4.35
C LYS A 63 -1.69 22.35 -4.73
N ARG A 64 -0.50 22.57 -5.26
CA ARG A 64 0.46 21.49 -5.53
C ARG A 64 1.62 21.62 -4.55
N ILE A 65 1.78 20.63 -3.71
CA ILE A 65 2.91 20.52 -2.79
C ILE A 65 4.14 20.11 -3.59
N ILE A 66 5.20 20.92 -3.57
CA ILE A 66 6.49 20.48 -4.11
C ILE A 66 7.08 19.49 -3.11
N LYS A 67 7.33 18.30 -3.59
CA LYS A 67 7.92 17.24 -2.81
C LYS A 67 9.35 17.58 -2.43
N TYR A 68 9.64 17.44 -1.16
CA TYR A 68 11.00 17.43 -0.64
C TYR A 68 11.73 16.21 -1.15
N GLU A 69 12.99 16.39 -1.53
CA GLU A 69 13.86 15.30 -1.97
C GLU A 69 14.33 14.47 -0.77
N ASN A 70 14.38 15.07 0.42
CA ASN A 70 14.90 14.45 1.64
C ASN A 70 14.04 14.80 2.86
N TYR A 71 13.03 14.00 3.11
CA TYR A 71 12.32 14.04 4.38
C TYR A 71 13.21 13.41 5.47
N LYS A 72 13.13 13.92 6.70
CA LYS A 72 13.87 13.37 7.85
C LYS A 72 13.02 12.43 8.69
N LYS A 73 11.70 12.65 8.73
CA LYS A 73 10.78 11.87 9.55
C LYS A 73 9.76 11.13 8.69
N TYR A 74 9.45 9.91 9.09
CA TYR A 74 8.50 9.05 8.39
C TYR A 74 7.69 8.23 9.38
N ASP A 75 6.38 8.11 9.13
CA ASP A 75 5.50 7.15 9.78
C ASP A 75 5.16 6.01 8.82
N ILE A 76 5.57 4.80 9.19
CA ILE A 76 5.20 3.58 8.49
C ILE A 76 4.07 2.89 9.23
N GLU A 77 2.98 2.62 8.54
CA GLU A 77 1.87 1.83 9.06
C GLU A 77 1.76 0.51 8.31
N ILE A 78 1.77 -0.61 9.04
CA ILE A 78 1.53 -1.96 8.49
C ILE A 78 0.11 -2.39 8.84
N SER A 79 -0.62 -2.96 7.88
CA SER A 79 -1.98 -3.42 8.13
C SER A 79 -2.01 -4.66 9.04
N PRO A 80 -2.93 -4.74 10.03
CA PRO A 80 -2.98 -5.85 10.98
C PRO A 80 -3.13 -7.24 10.32
N TRP A 81 -3.80 -7.31 9.17
CA TRP A 81 -3.95 -8.58 8.45
C TRP A 81 -2.62 -9.11 7.87
N VAL A 82 -1.67 -8.21 7.52
CA VAL A 82 -0.32 -8.59 7.06
C VAL A 82 0.43 -9.36 8.14
N MET A 83 0.24 -8.97 9.40
CA MET A 83 0.89 -9.64 10.54
C MET A 83 0.47 -11.10 10.76
N LYS A 84 -0.59 -11.55 10.10
CA LYS A 84 -1.03 -12.96 10.08
C LYS A 84 -0.27 -13.80 9.07
N LEU A 85 0.37 -13.17 8.10
CA LEU A 85 1.13 -13.84 7.05
C LEU A 85 2.48 -14.34 7.57
N ASN A 86 3.20 -15.09 6.74
CA ASN A 86 4.55 -15.54 7.07
C ASN A 86 5.53 -14.37 7.19
N ASN A 87 6.65 -14.59 7.87
CA ASN A 87 7.61 -13.51 8.16
C ASN A 87 8.25 -12.92 6.90
N GLU A 88 8.44 -13.73 5.85
CA GLU A 88 8.99 -13.26 4.58
C GLU A 88 8.09 -12.19 3.94
N ILE A 89 6.78 -12.42 3.88
CA ILE A 89 5.81 -11.47 3.32
C ILE A 89 5.69 -10.22 4.19
N ILE A 90 5.75 -10.38 5.53
CA ILE A 90 5.77 -9.23 6.45
C ILE A 90 7.01 -8.37 6.18
N LYS A 91 8.20 -9.00 6.08
CA LYS A 91 9.46 -8.29 5.77
C LYS A 91 9.45 -7.67 4.38
N ASN A 92 8.93 -8.36 3.36
CA ASN A 92 8.71 -7.78 2.04
C ASN A 92 7.88 -6.47 2.12
N THR A 93 6.83 -6.48 2.95
CA THR A 93 5.99 -5.29 3.13
C THR A 93 6.73 -4.18 3.86
N ILE A 94 7.43 -4.51 4.95
CA ILE A 94 8.23 -3.53 5.72
C ILE A 94 9.28 -2.88 4.82
N ILE A 95 10.03 -3.68 4.06
CA ILE A 95 11.08 -3.21 3.16
C ILE A 95 10.49 -2.35 2.03
N HIS A 96 9.32 -2.72 1.50
CA HIS A 96 8.61 -1.90 0.52
C HIS A 96 8.34 -0.48 1.06
N GLU A 97 7.84 -0.37 2.29
CA GLU A 97 7.57 0.93 2.92
C GLU A 97 8.88 1.66 3.29
N LEU A 98 9.95 0.93 3.65
CA LEU A 98 11.27 1.52 3.89
C LEU A 98 11.90 2.12 2.61
N ILE A 99 11.69 1.51 1.44
CA ILE A 99 12.11 2.12 0.17
C ILE A 99 11.44 3.47 -0.04
N HIS A 100 10.20 3.67 0.40
CA HIS A 100 9.54 4.97 0.32
C HIS A 100 10.19 6.05 1.20
N CYS A 101 11.01 5.67 2.16
CA CYS A 101 11.84 6.61 2.94
C CYS A 101 13.10 7.06 2.19
N MET A 102 13.47 6.45 1.07
CA MET A 102 14.65 6.83 0.30
C MET A 102 14.38 8.06 -0.58
N PRO A 103 15.42 8.84 -0.95
CA PRO A 103 15.27 10.00 -1.82
C PRO A 103 14.56 9.63 -3.13
N TYR A 104 13.66 10.50 -3.60
CA TYR A 104 12.88 10.34 -4.84
C TYR A 104 11.95 9.11 -4.90
N CYS A 105 11.79 8.38 -3.79
CA CYS A 105 10.98 7.16 -3.72
C CYS A 105 9.55 7.36 -3.17
N THR A 106 9.01 8.59 -3.17
CA THR A 106 7.63 8.86 -2.70
C THR A 106 6.53 8.20 -3.55
N ASN A 107 6.90 7.61 -4.67
CA ASN A 107 6.03 6.80 -5.54
C ASN A 107 6.83 5.62 -6.11
N HIS A 108 6.15 4.69 -6.78
CA HIS A 108 6.79 3.52 -7.40
C HIS A 108 7.42 3.85 -8.77
N GLY A 109 8.14 4.99 -8.85
CA GLY A 109 8.83 5.44 -10.05
C GLY A 109 10.13 4.68 -10.33
N LYS A 110 11.04 5.32 -11.11
CA LYS A 110 12.31 4.72 -11.51
C LYS A 110 13.19 4.37 -10.30
N GLU A 111 13.35 5.32 -9.38
CA GLU A 111 14.23 5.14 -8.21
C GLU A 111 13.72 4.03 -7.28
N PHE A 112 12.42 4.00 -6.99
CA PHE A 112 11.82 2.88 -6.24
C PHE A 112 12.12 1.52 -6.88
N LYS A 113 11.96 1.41 -8.20
CA LYS A 113 12.24 0.16 -8.94
C LYS A 113 13.71 -0.23 -8.89
N ASN A 114 14.62 0.75 -8.91
CA ASN A 114 16.06 0.53 -8.80
C ASN A 114 16.39 -0.08 -7.41
N TYR A 115 15.90 0.53 -6.31
CA TYR A 115 16.08 -0.02 -4.97
C TYR A 115 15.47 -1.41 -4.84
N ALA A 116 14.23 -1.60 -5.30
CA ALA A 116 13.57 -2.91 -5.27
C ALA A 116 14.38 -3.97 -6.02
N LYS A 117 14.92 -3.64 -7.21
CA LYS A 117 15.77 -4.56 -7.98
C LYS A 117 17.06 -4.94 -7.22
N ILE A 118 17.75 -3.97 -6.62
CA ILE A 118 18.95 -4.21 -5.83
C ILE A 118 18.63 -5.16 -4.67
N ILE A 119 17.61 -4.83 -3.88
CA ILE A 119 17.20 -5.61 -2.71
C ILE A 119 16.78 -7.04 -3.11
N ASN A 120 16.00 -7.19 -4.17
CA ASN A 120 15.59 -8.50 -4.67
C ASN A 120 16.79 -9.36 -5.10
N ASN A 121 17.77 -8.75 -5.77
CA ASN A 121 18.95 -9.47 -6.27
C ASN A 121 19.91 -9.89 -5.15
N TYR A 122 20.14 -9.03 -4.15
CA TYR A 122 21.14 -9.29 -3.10
C TYR A 122 20.57 -10.03 -1.90
N LEU A 123 19.31 -9.82 -1.56
CA LEU A 123 18.67 -10.40 -0.36
C LEU A 123 17.60 -11.43 -0.68
N GLY A 124 17.31 -11.70 -1.96
CA GLY A 124 16.34 -12.71 -2.37
C GLY A 124 14.88 -12.36 -2.12
N TYR A 125 14.57 -11.09 -1.83
CA TYR A 125 13.21 -10.62 -1.66
C TYR A 125 12.44 -10.54 -3.00
N ASN A 126 11.13 -10.36 -2.92
CA ASN A 126 10.27 -10.15 -4.09
C ASN A 126 9.48 -8.84 -3.94
N ILE A 127 10.23 -7.74 -3.80
CA ILE A 127 9.64 -6.42 -3.68
C ILE A 127 9.06 -5.99 -5.03
N SER A 128 7.76 -5.73 -5.06
CA SER A 128 7.05 -5.29 -6.26
C SER A 128 6.15 -4.10 -5.96
N ARG A 129 5.66 -3.44 -7.00
CA ARG A 129 4.74 -2.30 -6.87
C ARG A 129 3.42 -2.68 -6.19
N VAL A 130 2.91 -3.88 -6.47
CA VAL A 130 1.59 -4.35 -6.02
C VAL A 130 1.72 -5.78 -5.55
N GLY A 131 1.31 -6.05 -4.31
CA GLY A 131 1.23 -7.41 -3.78
C GLY A 131 0.00 -8.17 -4.31
N ASN A 132 0.06 -9.49 -4.30
CA ASN A 132 -1.06 -10.37 -4.62
C ASN A 132 -1.56 -11.07 -3.35
N LYS A 133 -2.63 -10.54 -2.75
CA LYS A 133 -3.17 -11.07 -1.49
C LYS A 133 -3.45 -12.57 -1.53
N LYS A 134 -4.03 -13.08 -2.61
CA LYS A 134 -4.37 -14.50 -2.73
C LYS A 134 -3.12 -15.38 -2.69
N GLU A 135 -2.07 -14.99 -3.42
CA GLU A 135 -0.78 -15.70 -3.40
C GLU A 135 -0.10 -15.62 -2.03
N ASP A 136 -0.14 -14.45 -1.38
CA ASP A 136 0.49 -14.24 -0.08
C ASP A 136 -0.19 -15.04 1.03
N TYR A 137 -1.51 -15.14 1.01
CA TYR A 137 -2.25 -16.02 1.90
C TYR A 137 -1.91 -17.50 1.65
N ASN A 138 -1.86 -17.92 0.38
CA ASN A 138 -1.47 -19.29 0.01
C ASN A 138 -0.05 -19.61 0.45
N LYS A 139 0.93 -18.72 0.23
CA LYS A 139 2.32 -18.88 0.71
C LYS A 139 2.43 -18.94 2.23
N SER A 140 1.45 -18.39 2.93
CA SER A 140 1.38 -18.42 4.40
C SER A 140 0.59 -19.61 4.93
N ASN A 141 0.11 -20.53 4.07
CA ASN A 141 -0.77 -21.65 4.42
C ASN A 141 -2.05 -21.20 5.14
N ILE A 142 -2.59 -20.04 4.77
CA ILE A 142 -3.82 -19.48 5.33
C ILE A 142 -4.88 -19.44 4.22
N GLU A 143 -6.07 -19.93 4.53
CA GLU A 143 -7.19 -19.87 3.59
C GLU A 143 -7.58 -18.42 3.28
N TYR A 144 -7.52 -18.05 2.00
CA TYR A 144 -7.94 -16.74 1.52
C TYR A 144 -9.43 -16.72 1.24
N ASN A 145 -10.20 -16.28 2.22
CA ASN A 145 -11.64 -16.04 2.06
C ASN A 145 -11.87 -14.59 1.57
N GLU A 146 -11.90 -14.39 0.28
CA GLU A 146 -12.40 -13.14 -0.29
C GLU A 146 -13.91 -13.09 -0.10
N LYS A 147 -14.35 -12.52 1.03
CA LYS A 147 -15.77 -12.17 1.17
C LYS A 147 -16.08 -11.04 0.18
N GLU A 148 -16.46 -11.42 -1.03
CA GLU A 148 -17.09 -10.50 -1.96
C GLU A 148 -18.50 -10.15 -1.48
N GLU A 149 -18.58 -9.40 -0.41
CA GLU A 149 -19.86 -8.82 0.01
C GLU A 149 -20.25 -7.72 -0.96
N TYR A 150 -20.97 -8.11 -2.01
CA TYR A 150 -21.68 -7.16 -2.83
C TYR A 150 -22.87 -6.61 -2.04
N LYS A 151 -22.73 -5.36 -1.56
CA LYS A 151 -23.78 -4.68 -0.80
C LYS A 151 -25.05 -4.42 -1.64
N TYR A 152 -24.89 -4.33 -2.96
CA TYR A 152 -25.98 -3.97 -3.87
C TYR A 152 -26.12 -5.01 -4.98
N LYS A 153 -27.35 -5.51 -5.15
CA LYS A 153 -27.79 -6.35 -6.28
C LYS A 153 -28.69 -5.49 -7.16
N ILE A 154 -28.35 -5.33 -8.43
CA ILE A 154 -29.06 -4.48 -9.37
C ILE A 154 -29.57 -5.36 -10.51
N LYS A 155 -30.87 -5.34 -10.74
CA LYS A 155 -31.49 -6.09 -11.84
C LYS A 155 -31.93 -5.14 -12.96
N CYS A 156 -31.51 -5.39 -14.18
CA CYS A 156 -32.01 -4.64 -15.33
C CYS A 156 -33.51 -4.92 -15.52
N LYS A 157 -34.35 -3.88 -15.51
CA LYS A 157 -35.82 -4.00 -15.68
C LYS A 157 -36.23 -4.55 -17.04
N LYS A 158 -35.37 -4.38 -18.06
CA LYS A 158 -35.70 -4.81 -19.44
C LYS A 158 -35.27 -6.24 -19.75
N CYS A 159 -34.05 -6.64 -19.43
CA CYS A 159 -33.50 -7.94 -19.81
C CYS A 159 -33.19 -8.86 -18.62
N GLY A 160 -33.51 -8.47 -17.39
CA GLY A 160 -33.29 -9.28 -16.21
C GLY A 160 -31.82 -9.45 -15.76
N GLN A 161 -30.85 -8.93 -16.52
CA GLN A 161 -29.45 -9.07 -16.21
C GLN A 161 -29.14 -8.54 -14.79
N MET A 162 -28.43 -9.35 -13.99
CA MET A 162 -28.01 -9.01 -12.64
C MET A 162 -26.61 -8.42 -12.63
N TYR A 163 -26.42 -7.37 -11.82
CA TYR A 163 -25.14 -6.74 -11.54
C TYR A 163 -24.93 -6.66 -10.05
N TYR A 164 -23.69 -6.89 -9.61
CA TYR A 164 -23.30 -6.84 -8.22
C TYR A 164 -22.33 -5.68 -8.00
N ARG A 165 -22.54 -4.87 -6.95
CA ARG A 165 -21.71 -3.70 -6.64
C ARG A 165 -21.41 -3.59 -5.15
N LYS A 166 -20.15 -3.27 -4.81
CA LYS A 166 -19.74 -2.95 -3.42
C LYS A 166 -20.19 -1.54 -3.01
N ARG A 167 -20.34 -0.64 -3.97
CA ARG A 167 -20.78 0.76 -3.79
C ARG A 167 -21.78 1.14 -4.87
N LEU A 168 -22.77 1.96 -4.49
CA LEU A 168 -23.76 2.50 -5.43
C LEU A 168 -23.74 4.04 -5.32
N ASN A 169 -23.53 4.71 -6.45
CA ASN A 169 -23.67 6.16 -6.52
C ASN A 169 -25.16 6.53 -6.55
N LYS A 170 -25.54 7.62 -5.86
CA LYS A 170 -26.94 8.15 -5.85
C LYS A 170 -27.52 8.34 -7.26
N ASN A 171 -26.66 8.64 -8.24
CA ASN A 171 -27.05 8.85 -9.63
C ASN A 171 -26.80 7.64 -10.54
N PHE A 172 -26.63 6.44 -9.99
CA PHE A 172 -26.27 5.24 -10.75
C PHE A 172 -27.24 4.98 -11.91
N VAL A 173 -28.55 4.95 -11.63
CA VAL A 173 -29.59 4.68 -12.63
C VAL A 173 -29.64 5.74 -13.75
N LYS A 174 -29.27 7.00 -13.44
CA LYS A 174 -29.21 8.09 -14.42
C LYS A 174 -27.99 7.99 -15.33
N LYS A 175 -26.86 7.52 -14.79
CA LYS A 175 -25.55 7.54 -15.48
C LYS A 175 -25.22 6.27 -16.24
N TYR A 176 -25.73 5.13 -15.80
CA TYR A 176 -25.32 3.83 -16.36
C TYR A 176 -26.42 3.16 -17.16
N ARG A 177 -26.02 2.40 -18.17
CA ARG A 177 -26.88 1.58 -19.01
C ARG A 177 -26.55 0.11 -18.77
N CYS A 178 -27.51 -0.77 -19.01
CA CYS A 178 -27.29 -2.21 -18.99
C CYS A 178 -26.28 -2.60 -20.08
N SER A 179 -25.18 -3.30 -19.74
CA SER A 179 -24.21 -3.74 -20.74
C SER A 179 -24.72 -4.79 -21.71
N LYS A 180 -25.81 -5.54 -21.35
CA LYS A 180 -26.41 -6.57 -22.20
C LYS A 180 -27.40 -5.98 -23.21
N CYS A 181 -28.32 -5.11 -22.79
CA CYS A 181 -29.34 -4.57 -23.66
C CYS A 181 -29.19 -3.08 -23.99
N MET A 182 -28.09 -2.43 -23.52
CA MET A 182 -27.72 -1.03 -23.74
C MET A 182 -28.79 0.00 -23.32
N ARG A 183 -29.84 -0.41 -22.62
CA ARG A 183 -30.88 0.49 -22.09
C ARG A 183 -30.59 0.97 -20.69
N LYS A 184 -31.17 2.10 -20.28
CA LYS A 184 -31.08 2.58 -18.89
C LYS A 184 -31.64 1.52 -17.94
N THR A 185 -30.91 1.24 -16.87
CA THR A 185 -31.30 0.27 -15.83
C THR A 185 -32.40 0.81 -14.95
#